data_970c1659e726b1039ac817231d296b25
#
_entry.id   970c1659e726b1039ac817231d296b25
#
_cell.length_a   1.000
_cell.length_b   1.000
_cell.length_c   1.000
_cell.angle_alpha   90.00
_cell.angle_beta   90.00
_cell.angle_gamma   90.00
#
_symmetry.space_group_name_H-M   'P 1'
#
loop_
_entity.id
_entity.type
_entity.pdbx_description
1 polymer ?
#
loop_
_entity_poly.entity_id
_entity_poly.type
_entity_poly.pdbx_seq_one_letter_code
_entity_poly.pdbx_strand_id
1 'polypeptide(L)' 'MSYHCPVCNKVSGSSYDLARHMIGRGDKVHRDWINSKGLKFSELLTLELKSFGGEGYKKLSAVLEKETKVKD' A
#
# COMPACT_ATOMS: atom_id res chain seq x y z
N MET A 1 16.10 1.74 -6.46
CA MET A 1 14.81 2.06 -7.08
C MET A 1 13.87 2.63 -6.06
N SER A 2 13.05 3.56 -6.46
CA SER A 2 12.06 4.11 -5.55
C SER A 2 10.66 3.91 -6.10
N TYR A 3 9.69 4.01 -5.20
CA TYR A 3 8.27 3.83 -5.51
C TYR A 3 7.54 5.10 -5.15
N HIS A 4 6.65 5.53 -6.03
CA HIS A 4 5.85 6.73 -5.79
C HIS A 4 4.42 6.32 -5.42
N CYS A 5 3.87 6.98 -4.42
CA CYS A 5 2.47 6.74 -4.07
C CYS A 5 1.59 7.21 -5.24
N PRO A 6 0.69 6.33 -5.72
CA PRO A 6 -0.17 6.69 -6.85
C PRO A 6 -1.21 7.73 -6.51
N VAL A 7 -1.35 8.06 -5.24
CA VAL A 7 -2.37 9.00 -4.77
C VAL A 7 -1.78 10.36 -4.44
N CYS A 8 -0.69 10.39 -3.68
CA CYS A 8 -0.12 11.64 -3.20
C CYS A 8 1.32 11.88 -3.64
N ASN A 9 1.88 10.98 -4.41
CA ASN A 9 3.23 11.10 -4.97
C ASN A 9 4.37 11.03 -3.96
N LYS A 10 4.11 10.57 -2.75
CA LYS A 10 5.18 10.40 -1.78
C LYS A 10 6.13 9.31 -2.26
N VAL A 11 7.43 9.58 -2.14
CA VAL A 11 8.46 8.63 -2.54
C VAL A 11 8.83 7.73 -1.37
N SER A 12 8.93 6.44 -1.64
CA SER A 12 9.32 5.45 -0.65
C SER A 12 10.44 4.58 -1.21
N GLY A 13 11.29 4.07 -0.33
CA GLY A 13 12.44 3.27 -0.75
C GLY A 13 12.11 1.85 -1.14
N SER A 14 10.93 1.35 -0.77
CA SER A 14 10.52 0.01 -1.11
C SER A 14 9.00 -0.06 -1.23
N SER A 15 8.51 -1.11 -1.89
CA SER A 15 7.07 -1.31 -2.01
C SER A 15 6.43 -1.56 -0.64
N TYR A 16 7.16 -2.20 0.26
CA TYR A 16 6.67 -2.44 1.61
C TYR A 16 6.48 -1.12 2.37
N ASP A 17 7.47 -0.24 2.29
CA ASP A 17 7.37 1.07 2.92
C ASP A 17 6.22 1.88 2.33
N LEU A 18 6.02 1.79 1.02
CA LEU A 18 4.91 2.47 0.37
C LEU A 18 3.58 1.90 0.86
N ALA A 19 3.48 0.58 1.01
CA ALA A 19 2.27 -0.04 1.53
C ALA A 19 1.97 0.46 2.95
N ARG A 20 2.99 0.55 3.80
CA ARG A 20 2.82 1.09 5.15
C ARG A 20 2.32 2.53 5.11
N HIS A 21 2.87 3.32 4.20
CA HIS A 21 2.43 4.70 4.04
C HIS A 21 0.96 4.77 3.65
N MET A 22 0.55 3.99 2.68
CA MET A 22 -0.82 4.05 2.19
C MET A 22 -1.83 3.57 3.23
N ILE A 23 -1.52 2.51 3.92
CA ILE A 23 -2.40 2.00 4.98
C ILE A 23 -2.42 2.97 6.16
N GLY A 24 -1.27 3.53 6.49
CA GLY A 24 -1.16 4.47 7.60
C GLY A 24 -1.89 5.79 7.36
N ARG A 25 -1.97 6.25 6.11
CA ARG A 25 -2.71 7.46 5.78
C ARG A 25 -4.20 7.28 6.03
N GLY A 26 -4.76 6.18 5.50
CA GLY A 26 -6.15 5.82 5.77
C GLY A 26 -7.20 6.81 5.31
N ASP A 27 -6.85 7.80 4.50
CA ASP A 27 -7.83 8.76 4.03
C ASP A 27 -8.61 8.18 2.83
N LYS A 28 -9.65 8.88 2.43
CA LYS A 28 -10.57 8.39 1.41
C LYS A 28 -9.86 8.08 0.09
N VAL A 29 -8.97 8.96 -0.37
CA VAL A 29 -8.32 8.76 -1.66
C VAL A 29 -7.40 7.54 -1.65
N HIS A 30 -6.66 7.32 -0.56
CA HIS A 30 -5.81 6.14 -0.46
C HIS A 30 -6.64 4.87 -0.38
N ARG A 31 -7.71 4.88 0.42
CA ARG A 31 -8.61 3.73 0.53
C ARG A 31 -9.27 3.40 -0.81
N ASP A 32 -9.74 4.43 -1.51
CA ASP A 32 -10.40 4.23 -2.79
C ASP A 32 -9.45 3.61 -3.81
N TRP A 33 -8.20 4.06 -3.83
CA TRP A 33 -7.22 3.48 -4.74
C TRP A 33 -7.00 1.99 -4.44
N ILE A 34 -6.82 1.66 -3.16
CA ILE A 34 -6.61 0.28 -2.73
C ILE A 34 -7.80 -0.58 -3.14
N ASN A 35 -9.01 -0.08 -2.87
CA ASN A 35 -10.23 -0.81 -3.20
C ASN A 35 -10.37 -1.03 -4.71
N SER A 36 -9.92 -0.06 -5.51
CA SER A 36 -10.02 -0.16 -6.97
C SER A 36 -9.10 -1.24 -7.56
N LYS A 37 -8.14 -1.70 -6.79
CA LYS A 37 -7.19 -2.73 -7.25
C LYS A 37 -7.59 -4.13 -6.82
N GLY A 38 -8.83 -4.31 -6.39
CA GLY A 38 -9.32 -5.63 -6.00
C GLY A 38 -9.00 -6.00 -4.55
N LEU A 39 -8.40 -5.09 -3.81
CA LEU A 39 -8.15 -5.28 -2.38
C LEU A 39 -9.23 -4.56 -1.59
N LYS A 40 -9.35 -4.91 -0.33
CA LYS A 40 -10.26 -4.21 0.58
C LYS A 40 -9.46 -3.60 1.70
N PHE A 41 -9.51 -2.28 1.81
CA PHE A 41 -8.74 -1.58 2.82
C PHE A 41 -9.05 -2.10 4.24
N SER A 42 -10.32 -2.37 4.52
CA SER A 42 -10.72 -2.89 5.83
C SER A 42 -10.12 -4.27 6.10
N GLU A 43 -9.98 -5.10 5.08
CA GLU A 43 -9.34 -6.40 5.24
C GLU A 43 -7.86 -6.27 5.54
N LEU A 44 -7.20 -5.33 4.88
CA LEU A 44 -5.78 -5.09 5.13
C LEU A 44 -5.56 -4.62 6.56
N LEU A 45 -6.41 -3.74 7.06
CA LEU A 45 -6.33 -3.29 8.45
C LEU A 45 -6.57 -4.45 9.41
N THR A 46 -7.53 -5.31 9.12
CA THR A 46 -7.82 -6.47 9.96
C THR A 46 -6.63 -7.41 10.02
N LEU A 47 -5.97 -7.64 8.88
CA LEU A 47 -4.78 -8.48 8.86
C LEU A 47 -3.67 -7.90 9.72
N GLU A 48 -3.48 -6.58 9.69
CA GLU A 48 -2.47 -5.94 10.52
C GLU A 48 -2.78 -6.04 12.00
N LEU A 49 -4.05 -5.98 12.37
CA LEU A 49 -4.46 -6.10 13.76
C LEU A 49 -4.35 -7.54 14.28
N LYS A 50 -4.56 -8.52 13.41
CA LYS A 50 -4.53 -9.93 13.80
C LYS A 50 -3.15 -10.57 13.68
N SER A 51 -2.32 -10.04 12.81
CA SER A 51 -1.02 -10.65 12.51
C SER A 51 0.09 -9.65 12.78
N PHE A 52 1.13 -10.11 13.42
CA PHE A 52 2.30 -9.27 13.67
C PHE A 52 3.33 -9.39 12.55
N GLY A 53 3.01 -10.15 11.52
CA GLY A 53 3.94 -10.41 10.41
C GLY A 53 3.85 -9.44 9.24
N GLY A 54 2.98 -8.43 9.33
CA GLY A 54 2.86 -7.44 8.25
C GLY A 54 2.21 -7.99 6.99
N GLU A 55 1.29 -8.93 7.13
CA GLU A 55 0.66 -9.56 5.97
C GLU A 55 -0.16 -8.61 5.12
N GLY A 56 -0.84 -7.66 5.75
CA GLY A 56 -1.59 -6.65 5.01
C GLY A 56 -0.66 -5.80 4.16
N TYR A 57 0.48 -5.42 4.73
CA TYR A 57 1.48 -4.65 3.99
C TYR A 57 2.05 -5.47 2.83
N LYS A 58 2.28 -6.77 3.05
CA LYS A 58 2.82 -7.62 1.99
C LYS A 58 1.85 -7.76 0.83
N LYS A 59 0.58 -7.93 1.11
CA LYS A 59 -0.43 -8.03 0.05
C LYS A 59 -0.48 -6.76 -0.77
N LEU A 60 -0.50 -5.62 -0.10
CA LEU A 60 -0.54 -4.35 -0.81
C LEU A 60 0.76 -4.09 -1.55
N SER A 61 1.90 -4.45 -0.97
CA SER A 61 3.19 -4.22 -1.65
C SER A 61 3.29 -5.00 -2.94
N ALA A 62 2.74 -6.20 -3.00
CA ALA A 62 2.74 -7.00 -4.23
C ALA A 62 1.97 -6.28 -5.35
N VAL A 63 0.86 -5.66 -5.01
CA VAL A 63 0.08 -4.88 -5.97
C VAL A 63 0.85 -3.62 -6.36
N LEU A 64 1.44 -2.94 -5.40
CA LEU A 64 2.18 -1.71 -5.65
C LEU A 64 3.37 -1.94 -6.57
N GLU A 65 4.05 -3.07 -6.44
CA GLU A 65 5.18 -3.36 -7.31
C GLU A 65 4.77 -3.43 -8.77
N LYS A 66 3.56 -3.89 -9.04
CA LYS A 66 3.05 -3.96 -10.40
C LYS A 66 2.55 -2.61 -10.90
N GLU A 67 1.96 -1.83 -10.02
CA GLU A 67 1.22 -0.62 -10.41
C GLU A 67 2.04 0.66 -10.33
N THR A 68 2.96 0.74 -9.38
CA THR A 68 3.61 2.00 -9.08
C THR A 68 5.12 1.96 -9.11
N LYS A 69 5.69 0.88 -9.64
CA LYS A 69 7.13 0.79 -9.73
C LYS A 69 7.66 1.86 -10.67
N VAL A 70 8.50 2.71 -10.15
CA VAL A 70 9.08 3.82 -10.90
C VAL A 70 10.57 3.58 -11.05
N LYS A 71 11.06 3.76 -12.24
CA LYS A 71 12.49 3.66 -12.48
C LYS A 71 13.10 5.03 -12.29
N ASP A 72 14.08 5.07 -11.44
CA ASP A 72 14.83 6.30 -11.22
C ASP A 72 15.85 6.52 -12.32
#